data_d481884ed5daf8aba55f84972a9181ba
#
_entry.id   d481884ed5daf8aba55f84972a9181ba
#
_cell.length_a   1.000
_cell.length_b   1.000
_cell.length_c   1.000
_cell.angle_alpha   90.00
_cell.angle_beta   90.00
_cell.angle_gamma   90.00
#
_symmetry.space_group_name_H-M   'P 1'
#
loop_
_entity.id
_entity.type
_entity.pdbx_description
1 polymer ?
#
loop_
_entity_poly.entity_id
_entity_poly.type
_entity_poly.pdbx_seq_one_letter_code
_entity_poly.pdbx_strand_id
1 'polypeptide(L)'
;MSQKKNLKLIIEYDGTNFLGWQVQKSGRTVQGEIEFALRKIFNTNKISLIASGRTDSGVHAKAQHANIKLMTDMDTKQIQKAINGNIGKDVYVKICEFVNENFHARFNAKIREYRYFITDKYSPLNRNKEWCYLYDLDKELLKKCSDLIIGEHNFSRFCKASSDVKSKICHIYESEWNFNHGSGNYVIKANRYLQHMVRYLVGTMLEVSRGRYSITQFKSLLNDKNDDIMVFRAPANGLFL
;
A
#
# COMPACT_ATOMS: atom_id res chain seq x y z
N MET A 1 37.67 7.27 -6.72
CA MET A 1 36.70 7.62 -7.79
C MET A 1 35.35 7.06 -7.39
N SER A 2 34.30 7.90 -7.35
CA SER A 2 32.97 7.44 -6.97
C SER A 2 32.44 6.39 -7.96
N GLN A 3 31.91 5.29 -7.43
CA GLN A 3 31.37 4.20 -8.25
C GLN A 3 29.87 4.31 -8.33
N LYS A 4 29.32 3.90 -9.50
CA LYS A 4 27.88 3.76 -9.66
C LYS A 4 27.41 2.55 -8.88
N LYS A 5 26.51 2.78 -7.92
CA LYS A 5 25.97 1.75 -7.04
C LYS A 5 24.45 1.75 -7.11
N ASN A 6 23.83 0.58 -7.01
CA ASN A 6 22.38 0.43 -6.87
C ASN A 6 22.05 0.25 -5.38
N LEU A 7 21.30 1.21 -4.84
CA LEU A 7 20.96 1.28 -3.44
C LEU A 7 19.49 0.89 -3.25
N LYS A 8 19.23 -0.12 -2.42
CA LYS A 8 17.88 -0.50 -1.99
C LYS A 8 17.59 0.14 -0.65
N LEU A 9 16.38 0.65 -0.51
CA LEU A 9 15.84 1.24 0.71
C LEU A 9 14.60 0.46 1.15
N ILE A 10 14.48 0.22 2.46
CA ILE A 10 13.22 -0.21 3.09
C ILE A 10 12.74 0.96 3.94
N ILE A 11 11.55 1.45 3.64
CA ILE A 11 11.04 2.73 4.12
C ILE A 11 9.74 2.49 4.88
N GLU A 12 9.66 3.08 6.07
CA GLU A 12 8.44 3.16 6.88
C GLU A 12 7.91 4.58 6.85
N TYR A 13 6.58 4.75 6.76
CA TYR A 13 5.99 6.08 6.82
C TYR A 13 4.55 6.08 7.34
N ASP A 14 4.23 7.16 8.06
CA ASP A 14 2.86 7.57 8.36
C ASP A 14 2.33 8.38 7.16
N GLY A 15 1.38 7.81 6.43
CA GLY A 15 0.83 8.40 5.20
C GLY A 15 -0.14 9.55 5.42
N THR A 16 -0.52 9.87 6.66
CA THR A 16 -1.60 10.81 7.01
C THR A 16 -1.48 12.15 6.28
N ASN A 17 -0.27 12.72 6.24
CA ASN A 17 -0.01 14.05 5.67
C ASN A 17 0.57 13.99 4.26
N PHE A 18 0.50 12.84 3.59
CA PHE A 18 1.01 12.66 2.23
C PHE A 18 -0.11 12.45 1.22
N LEU A 19 0.06 13.02 0.04
CA LEU A 19 -0.78 12.73 -1.15
C LEU A 19 -0.44 11.37 -1.79
N GLY A 20 0.10 10.44 -0.98
CA GLY A 20 0.54 9.11 -1.35
C GLY A 20 2.04 9.04 -1.67
N TRP A 21 2.44 7.92 -2.26
CA TRP A 21 3.84 7.69 -2.61
C TRP A 21 4.36 8.59 -3.74
N GLN A 22 3.68 8.56 -4.90
CA GLN A 22 4.18 9.10 -6.16
C GLN A 22 4.23 10.62 -6.18
N VAL A 23 5.37 11.20 -6.63
CA VAL A 23 5.51 12.64 -6.90
C VAL A 23 4.38 13.14 -7.79
N GLN A 24 3.79 14.27 -7.42
CA GLN A 24 2.70 14.97 -8.11
C GLN A 24 3.11 16.41 -8.40
N LYS A 25 2.31 17.12 -9.23
CA LYS A 25 2.56 18.53 -9.58
C LYS A 25 2.56 19.46 -8.37
N SER A 26 1.78 19.13 -7.35
CA SER A 26 1.67 19.88 -6.10
C SER A 26 1.46 18.94 -4.92
N GLY A 27 1.83 19.40 -3.73
CA GLY A 27 1.62 18.70 -2.48
C GLY A 27 2.76 17.75 -2.10
N ARG A 28 2.74 17.33 -0.84
CA ARG A 28 3.77 16.52 -0.21
C ARG A 28 3.57 15.03 -0.51
N THR A 29 4.60 14.35 -0.99
CA THR A 29 4.59 12.92 -1.33
C THR A 29 5.82 12.24 -0.74
N VAL A 30 5.71 10.94 -0.38
CA VAL A 30 6.82 10.20 0.25
C VAL A 30 8.03 10.13 -0.69
N GLN A 31 7.81 9.82 -1.97
CA GLN A 31 8.88 9.80 -2.98
C GLN A 31 9.56 11.18 -3.11
N GLY A 32 8.76 12.26 -3.17
CA GLY A 32 9.26 13.62 -3.29
C GLY A 32 10.14 14.03 -2.12
N GLU A 33 9.75 13.68 -0.90
CA GLU A 33 10.49 13.94 0.33
C GLU A 33 11.87 13.27 0.30
N ILE A 34 11.92 11.98 -0.04
CA ILE A 34 13.17 11.20 -0.10
C ILE A 34 14.05 11.68 -1.27
N GLU A 35 13.47 11.94 -2.44
CA GLU A 35 14.22 12.44 -3.58
C GLU A 35 14.80 13.84 -3.32
N PHE A 36 14.07 14.70 -2.58
CA PHE A 36 14.58 15.99 -2.16
C PHE A 36 15.81 15.85 -1.25
N ALA A 37 15.75 14.97 -0.24
CA ALA A 37 16.88 14.68 0.63
C ALA A 37 18.08 14.13 -0.16
N LEU A 38 17.85 13.19 -1.07
CA LEU A 38 18.90 12.61 -1.91
C LEU A 38 19.55 13.65 -2.83
N ARG A 39 18.75 14.56 -3.44
CA ARG A 39 19.30 15.66 -4.27
C ARG A 39 20.24 16.55 -3.46
N LYS A 40 19.85 16.86 -2.22
CA LYS A 40 20.68 17.68 -1.31
C LYS A 40 21.96 16.96 -0.91
N ILE A 41 21.88 15.67 -0.54
CA ILE A 41 23.04 14.88 -0.09
C ILE A 41 24.06 14.70 -1.21
N PHE A 42 23.60 14.39 -2.43
CA PHE A 42 24.48 14.06 -3.57
C PHE A 42 24.72 15.25 -4.52
N ASN A 43 24.22 16.44 -4.18
CA ASN A 43 24.32 17.65 -4.99
C ASN A 43 24.00 17.39 -6.48
N THR A 44 22.86 16.76 -6.76
CA THR A 44 22.44 16.39 -8.11
C THR A 44 20.93 16.49 -8.30
N ASN A 45 20.51 16.97 -9.46
CA ASN A 45 19.10 17.02 -9.84
C ASN A 45 18.60 15.71 -10.49
N LYS A 46 19.50 14.77 -10.82
CA LYS A 46 19.20 13.52 -11.52
C LYS A 46 18.93 12.39 -10.52
N ILE A 47 17.88 12.52 -9.72
CA ILE A 47 17.42 11.51 -8.78
C ILE A 47 16.09 10.93 -9.27
N SER A 48 15.99 9.60 -9.34
CA SER A 48 14.76 8.88 -9.65
C SER A 48 14.66 7.64 -8.78
N LEU A 49 13.80 7.70 -7.78
CA LEU A 49 13.54 6.60 -6.84
C LEU A 49 12.45 5.68 -7.39
N ILE A 50 12.73 4.39 -7.50
CA ILE A 50 11.81 3.38 -8.01
C ILE A 50 11.27 2.57 -6.85
N ALA A 51 9.94 2.57 -6.64
CA ALA A 51 9.30 1.79 -5.58
C ALA A 51 8.72 0.46 -6.07
N SER A 52 8.56 -0.50 -5.16
CA SER A 52 7.91 -1.79 -5.41
C SER A 52 6.42 -1.66 -5.72
N GLY A 53 5.76 -0.66 -5.15
CA GLY A 53 4.35 -0.33 -5.33
C GLY A 53 4.09 1.14 -5.04
N ARG A 54 2.91 1.62 -5.42
CA ARG A 54 2.42 2.96 -5.06
C ARG A 54 1.37 2.81 -3.98
N THR A 55 1.38 3.72 -3.01
CA THR A 55 0.30 3.87 -2.03
C THR A 55 -0.51 5.11 -2.34
N ASP A 56 -1.81 5.05 -2.03
CA ASP A 56 -2.73 6.17 -2.18
C ASP A 56 -2.49 7.24 -1.11
N SER A 57 -3.10 8.41 -1.26
CA SER A 57 -3.14 9.46 -0.23
C SER A 57 -3.67 8.91 1.09
N GLY A 58 -2.99 9.19 2.19
CA GLY A 58 -3.34 8.76 3.54
C GLY A 58 -3.00 7.30 3.89
N VAL A 59 -2.45 6.51 2.95
CA VAL A 59 -2.06 5.11 3.17
C VAL A 59 -0.65 5.05 3.73
N HIS A 60 -0.45 4.21 4.74
CA HIS A 60 0.82 3.99 5.44
C HIS A 60 1.67 2.89 4.80
N ALA A 61 2.92 2.77 5.23
CA ALA A 61 3.73 1.60 4.95
C ALA A 61 4.63 1.25 6.13
N LYS A 62 4.78 -0.04 6.42
CA LYS A 62 5.77 -0.58 7.36
C LYS A 62 7.07 -0.97 6.68
N ALA A 63 7.02 -1.28 5.37
CA ALA A 63 8.17 -1.76 4.61
C ALA A 63 8.05 -1.50 3.10
N GLN A 64 7.90 -0.24 2.68
CA GLN A 64 7.97 0.11 1.27
C GLN A 64 9.39 -0.11 0.75
N HIS A 65 9.56 -0.99 -0.23
CA HIS A 65 10.83 -1.23 -0.90
C HIS A 65 11.01 -0.26 -2.06
N ALA A 66 12.18 0.38 -2.12
CA ALA A 66 12.54 1.24 -3.24
C ALA A 66 14.01 1.04 -3.61
N ASN A 67 14.41 1.41 -4.83
CA ASN A 67 15.82 1.46 -5.21
C ASN A 67 16.16 2.68 -6.05
N ILE A 68 17.44 3.04 -6.00
CA ILE A 68 18.01 4.13 -6.77
C ILE A 68 19.44 3.81 -7.17
N LYS A 69 19.83 4.20 -8.39
CA LYS A 69 21.22 4.15 -8.87
C LYS A 69 21.87 5.51 -8.70
N LEU A 70 23.02 5.56 -8.02
CA LEU A 70 23.75 6.79 -7.75
C LEU A 70 25.26 6.58 -7.71
N MET A 71 26.03 7.67 -7.89
CA MET A 71 27.47 7.69 -7.75
C MET A 71 27.81 8.08 -6.31
N THR A 72 28.52 7.21 -5.58
CA THR A 72 28.85 7.49 -4.18
C THR A 72 30.04 6.69 -3.67
N ASP A 73 30.83 7.30 -2.78
CA ASP A 73 31.82 6.67 -1.96
C ASP A 73 31.35 6.48 -0.51
N MET A 74 30.18 7.03 -0.14
CA MET A 74 29.58 6.84 1.18
C MET A 74 29.18 5.39 1.39
N ASP A 75 29.31 4.92 2.63
CA ASP A 75 28.75 3.63 3.04
C ASP A 75 27.23 3.72 3.29
N THR A 76 26.60 2.57 3.43
CA THR A 76 25.13 2.49 3.56
C THR A 76 24.61 3.11 4.85
N LYS A 77 25.39 3.06 5.95
CA LYS A 77 25.02 3.68 7.25
C LYS A 77 25.09 5.21 7.17
N GLN A 78 26.12 5.72 6.50
CA GLN A 78 26.26 7.16 6.25
C GLN A 78 25.10 7.70 5.41
N ILE A 79 24.74 6.99 4.33
CA ILE A 79 23.62 7.36 3.45
C ILE A 79 22.31 7.33 4.23
N GLN A 80 22.05 6.26 4.99
CA GLN A 80 20.84 6.11 5.80
C GLN A 80 20.69 7.26 6.81
N LYS A 81 21.75 7.57 7.55
CA LYS A 81 21.77 8.68 8.51
C LYS A 81 21.53 10.01 7.81
N ALA A 82 22.19 10.25 6.66
CA ALA A 82 22.05 11.47 5.90
C ALA A 82 20.61 11.65 5.37
N ILE A 83 19.98 10.58 4.83
CA ILE A 83 18.58 10.64 4.39
C ILE A 83 17.68 10.95 5.59
N ASN A 84 17.76 10.18 6.68
CA ASN A 84 16.91 10.34 7.87
C ASN A 84 17.10 11.70 8.56
N GLY A 85 18.26 12.31 8.44
CA GLY A 85 18.53 13.67 8.92
C GLY A 85 17.97 14.79 8.04
N ASN A 86 17.49 14.49 6.82
CA ASN A 86 16.98 15.47 5.87
C ASN A 86 15.52 15.25 5.44
N ILE A 87 14.81 14.28 6.02
CA ILE A 87 13.38 14.01 5.79
C ILE A 87 12.56 14.31 7.05
N GLY A 88 11.24 14.45 6.89
CA GLY A 88 10.30 14.64 8.00
C GLY A 88 10.21 13.42 8.91
N LYS A 89 9.78 13.63 10.16
CA LYS A 89 9.65 12.58 11.19
C LYS A 89 8.59 11.52 10.90
N ASP A 90 7.74 11.75 9.92
CA ASP A 90 6.69 10.83 9.45
C ASP A 90 7.16 9.89 8.33
N VAL A 91 8.45 9.98 7.94
CA VAL A 91 9.13 9.05 7.03
C VAL A 91 10.44 8.60 7.65
N TYR A 92 10.76 7.32 7.54
CA TYR A 92 12.00 6.77 8.07
C TYR A 92 12.56 5.67 7.17
N VAL A 93 13.80 5.79 6.75
CA VAL A 93 14.55 4.75 6.04
C VAL A 93 15.10 3.77 7.08
N LYS A 94 14.48 2.58 7.18
CA LYS A 94 14.84 1.53 8.15
C LYS A 94 16.10 0.78 7.75
N ILE A 95 16.22 0.49 6.46
CA ILE A 95 17.32 -0.28 5.89
C ILE A 95 17.80 0.42 4.62
N CYS A 96 19.12 0.47 4.48
CA CYS A 96 19.83 0.98 3.32
C CYS A 96 20.93 -0.04 2.98
N GLU A 97 20.88 -0.64 1.79
CA GLU A 97 21.84 -1.67 1.38
C GLU A 97 22.19 -1.55 -0.11
N PHE A 98 23.45 -1.83 -0.45
CA PHE A 98 23.84 -1.97 -1.83
C PHE A 98 23.39 -3.32 -2.36
N VAL A 99 22.82 -3.31 -3.55
CA VAL A 99 22.27 -4.49 -4.21
C VAL A 99 22.86 -4.65 -5.62
N ASN A 100 22.60 -5.82 -6.23
CA ASN A 100 23.03 -6.09 -7.61
C ASN A 100 22.57 -4.95 -8.55
N GLU A 101 23.40 -4.62 -9.54
CA GLU A 101 23.13 -3.55 -10.50
C GLU A 101 21.79 -3.73 -11.24
N ASN A 102 21.37 -4.96 -11.48
CA ASN A 102 20.15 -5.32 -12.18
C ASN A 102 18.90 -5.35 -11.26
N PHE A 103 19.08 -5.17 -9.95
CA PHE A 103 17.93 -5.13 -9.03
C PHE A 103 17.01 -3.95 -9.36
N HIS A 104 15.71 -4.25 -9.42
CA HIS A 104 14.66 -3.28 -9.69
C HIS A 104 13.47 -3.52 -8.74
N ALA A 105 13.24 -2.61 -7.79
CA ALA A 105 12.27 -2.77 -6.70
C ALA A 105 10.87 -3.17 -7.19
N ARG A 106 10.41 -2.63 -8.32
CA ARG A 106 9.09 -2.92 -8.87
C ARG A 106 9.00 -4.31 -9.51
N PHE A 107 10.01 -4.69 -10.33
CA PHE A 107 9.94 -5.92 -11.13
C PHE A 107 10.41 -7.15 -10.38
N ASN A 108 11.31 -7.00 -9.41
CA ASN A 108 11.74 -8.11 -8.56
C ASN A 108 10.77 -8.41 -7.41
N ALA A 109 9.81 -7.53 -7.12
CA ALA A 109 8.76 -7.82 -6.14
C ALA A 109 7.78 -8.86 -6.70
N LYS A 110 7.86 -10.08 -6.18
CA LYS A 110 6.96 -11.20 -6.56
C LYS A 110 5.62 -11.11 -5.86
N ILE A 111 5.63 -10.75 -4.58
CA ILE A 111 4.45 -10.67 -3.71
C ILE A 111 4.47 -9.32 -3.00
N ARG A 112 3.27 -8.75 -2.80
CA ARG A 112 3.04 -7.57 -1.97
C ARG A 112 1.99 -7.90 -0.95
N GLU A 113 2.22 -7.52 0.30
CA GLU A 113 1.29 -7.69 1.41
C GLU A 113 0.70 -6.33 1.79
N TYR A 114 -0.61 -6.30 2.02
CA TYR A 114 -1.29 -5.19 2.64
C TYR A 114 -2.03 -5.67 3.89
N ARG A 115 -2.09 -4.81 4.90
CA ARG A 115 -2.89 -5.00 6.09
C ARG A 115 -3.85 -3.85 6.26
N TYR A 116 -5.09 -4.15 6.61
CA TYR A 116 -6.10 -3.15 6.91
C TYR A 116 -6.63 -3.34 8.32
N PHE A 117 -6.57 -2.28 9.14
CA PHE A 117 -6.96 -2.32 10.54
C PHE A 117 -8.31 -1.63 10.75
N ILE A 118 -9.20 -2.30 11.49
CA ILE A 118 -10.48 -1.79 11.97
C ILE A 118 -10.60 -1.95 13.47
N THR A 119 -11.44 -1.13 14.11
CA THR A 119 -11.76 -1.21 15.54
C THR A 119 -13.22 -0.85 15.77
N ASP A 120 -13.87 -1.41 16.79
CA ASP A 120 -15.19 -1.05 17.26
C ASP A 120 -15.17 0.09 18.31
N LYS A 121 -13.96 0.59 18.68
CA LYS A 121 -13.77 1.65 19.68
C LYS A 121 -13.00 2.83 19.10
N TYR A 122 -13.60 4.00 19.17
CA TYR A 122 -12.91 5.22 18.75
C TYR A 122 -11.75 5.55 19.69
N SER A 123 -10.59 5.82 19.13
CA SER A 123 -9.42 6.33 19.84
C SER A 123 -8.82 7.52 19.09
N PRO A 124 -8.73 8.72 19.72
CA PRO A 124 -8.05 9.85 19.07
C PRO A 124 -6.57 9.61 18.81
N LEU A 125 -5.93 8.70 19.57
CA LEU A 125 -4.52 8.32 19.37
C LEU A 125 -4.32 7.42 18.15
N ASN A 126 -5.31 6.60 17.82
CA ASN A 126 -5.26 5.63 16.73
C ASN A 126 -6.07 6.05 15.49
N ARG A 127 -6.79 7.18 15.54
CA ARG A 127 -7.70 7.63 14.47
C ARG A 127 -7.09 7.65 13.07
N ASN A 128 -5.77 7.80 12.98
CA ASN A 128 -5.04 7.83 11.72
C ASN A 128 -4.40 6.48 11.34
N LYS A 129 -4.59 5.42 12.14
CA LYS A 129 -3.93 4.10 11.95
C LYS A 129 -4.90 2.94 11.84
N GLU A 130 -6.17 3.19 12.10
CA GLU A 130 -7.24 2.21 12.02
C GLU A 130 -8.56 2.90 11.67
N TRP A 131 -9.47 2.17 11.05
CA TRP A 131 -10.82 2.67 10.80
C TRP A 131 -11.73 2.26 11.94
N CYS A 132 -12.28 3.24 12.66
CA CYS A 132 -13.34 3.00 13.64
C CYS A 132 -14.63 2.64 12.89
N TYR A 133 -15.01 1.36 12.94
CA TYR A 133 -16.17 0.79 12.28
C TYR A 133 -17.17 0.30 13.34
N LEU A 134 -18.27 1.03 13.52
CA LEU A 134 -19.19 0.87 14.65
C LEU A 134 -20.37 -0.08 14.37
N TYR A 135 -20.40 -0.73 13.22
CA TYR A 135 -21.46 -1.69 12.90
C TYR A 135 -21.06 -3.09 13.34
N ASP A 136 -22.06 -3.88 13.73
CA ASP A 136 -21.87 -5.31 13.99
C ASP A 136 -21.37 -6.03 12.73
N LEU A 137 -20.45 -6.96 12.93
CA LEU A 137 -19.80 -7.70 11.86
C LEU A 137 -20.14 -9.19 11.94
N ASP A 138 -20.72 -9.69 10.87
CA ASP A 138 -20.78 -11.15 10.63
C ASP A 138 -19.40 -11.62 10.13
N LYS A 139 -18.63 -12.21 11.06
CA LYS A 139 -17.27 -12.71 10.79
C LYS A 139 -17.25 -13.89 9.81
N GLU A 140 -18.30 -14.70 9.79
CA GLU A 140 -18.44 -15.82 8.85
C GLU A 140 -18.65 -15.31 7.42
N LEU A 141 -19.45 -14.25 7.22
CA LEU A 141 -19.59 -13.60 5.91
C LEU A 141 -18.28 -12.97 5.46
N LEU A 142 -17.54 -12.32 6.36
CA LEU A 142 -16.21 -11.76 6.03
C LEU A 142 -15.24 -12.85 5.59
N LYS A 143 -15.21 -13.97 6.31
CA LYS A 143 -14.40 -15.15 5.93
C LYS A 143 -14.79 -15.67 4.55
N LYS A 144 -16.08 -15.87 4.28
CA LYS A 144 -16.57 -16.30 2.96
C LYS A 144 -16.18 -15.35 1.84
N CYS A 145 -16.27 -14.02 2.06
CA CYS A 145 -15.81 -13.05 1.09
C CYS A 145 -14.30 -13.14 0.82
N SER A 146 -13.51 -13.35 1.88
CA SER A 146 -12.05 -13.50 1.78
C SER A 146 -11.67 -14.76 0.98
N ASP A 147 -12.34 -15.88 1.25
CA ASP A 147 -12.09 -17.15 0.55
C ASP A 147 -12.42 -17.05 -0.95
N LEU A 148 -13.48 -16.31 -1.32
CA LEU A 148 -13.92 -16.13 -2.71
C LEU A 148 -12.94 -15.39 -3.61
N ILE A 149 -12.07 -14.56 -3.07
CA ILE A 149 -11.12 -13.76 -3.87
C ILE A 149 -9.75 -14.42 -4.03
N ILE A 150 -9.51 -15.57 -3.37
CA ILE A 150 -8.25 -16.32 -3.51
C ILE A 150 -8.15 -16.89 -4.93
N GLY A 151 -6.95 -16.84 -5.51
CA GLY A 151 -6.70 -17.25 -6.89
C GLY A 151 -6.68 -16.09 -7.88
N GLU A 152 -6.89 -16.41 -9.15
CA GLU A 152 -6.85 -15.45 -10.25
C GLU A 152 -8.26 -14.95 -10.60
N HIS A 153 -8.47 -13.63 -10.50
CA HIS A 153 -9.76 -12.98 -10.78
C HIS A 153 -9.57 -11.66 -11.52
N ASN A 154 -10.65 -11.23 -12.18
CA ASN A 154 -10.76 -9.90 -12.75
C ASN A 154 -11.29 -8.92 -11.67
N PHE A 155 -10.44 -7.97 -11.25
CA PHE A 155 -10.79 -6.97 -10.24
C PHE A 155 -11.19 -5.62 -10.85
N SER A 156 -11.73 -5.59 -12.07
CA SER A 156 -12.18 -4.36 -12.74
C SER A 156 -13.13 -3.54 -11.88
N ARG A 157 -14.06 -4.19 -11.19
CA ARG A 157 -15.04 -3.56 -10.29
C ARG A 157 -14.40 -2.97 -9.02
N PHE A 158 -13.27 -3.51 -8.58
CA PHE A 158 -12.55 -3.09 -7.38
C PHE A 158 -11.39 -2.15 -7.68
N CYS A 159 -11.41 -1.40 -8.77
CA CYS A 159 -10.38 -0.43 -9.07
C CYS A 159 -10.95 0.94 -9.42
N LYS A 160 -10.10 1.97 -9.34
CA LYS A 160 -10.47 3.31 -9.78
C LYS A 160 -10.87 3.28 -11.26
N ALA A 161 -12.04 3.82 -11.61
CA ALA A 161 -12.59 3.79 -12.97
C ALA A 161 -11.63 4.39 -14.02
N SER A 162 -10.91 5.48 -13.67
CA SER A 162 -9.92 6.13 -14.55
C SER A 162 -8.56 5.41 -14.60
N SER A 163 -8.46 4.16 -14.10
CA SER A 163 -7.19 3.41 -14.11
C SER A 163 -6.94 2.83 -15.51
N ASP A 164 -5.98 3.43 -16.20
CA ASP A 164 -5.52 2.97 -17.53
C ASP A 164 -4.43 1.89 -17.37
N VAL A 165 -4.86 0.65 -17.07
CA VAL A 165 -3.98 -0.51 -16.99
C VAL A 165 -4.44 -1.59 -17.97
N LYS A 166 -3.49 -2.19 -18.71
CA LYS A 166 -3.75 -3.18 -19.77
C LYS A 166 -4.50 -4.42 -19.27
N SER A 167 -4.28 -4.85 -18.03
CA SER A 167 -4.95 -6.00 -17.45
C SER A 167 -5.49 -5.66 -16.07
N LYS A 168 -6.72 -6.07 -15.79
CA LYS A 168 -7.39 -5.97 -14.48
C LYS A 168 -7.29 -7.29 -13.69
N ILE A 169 -6.60 -8.29 -14.22
CA ILE A 169 -6.41 -9.59 -13.58
C ILE A 169 -5.30 -9.48 -12.53
N CYS A 170 -5.58 -9.99 -11.34
CA CYS A 170 -4.61 -10.15 -10.25
C CYS A 170 -4.73 -11.55 -9.65
N HIS A 171 -3.63 -12.06 -9.11
CA HIS A 171 -3.60 -13.34 -8.41
C HIS A 171 -3.43 -13.09 -6.91
N ILE A 172 -4.43 -13.48 -6.13
CA ILE A 172 -4.43 -13.38 -4.67
C ILE A 172 -3.94 -14.70 -4.09
N TYR A 173 -2.84 -14.64 -3.32
CA TYR A 173 -2.24 -15.80 -2.67
C TYR A 173 -2.81 -16.04 -1.27
N GLU A 174 -3.17 -14.97 -0.57
CA GLU A 174 -3.68 -14.99 0.80
C GLU A 174 -4.70 -13.87 0.98
N SER A 175 -5.79 -14.16 1.67
CA SER A 175 -6.83 -13.21 2.00
C SER A 175 -7.50 -13.66 3.29
N GLU A 176 -7.30 -12.95 4.40
CA GLU A 176 -7.73 -13.40 5.71
C GLU A 176 -8.12 -12.24 6.64
N TRP A 177 -9.22 -12.42 7.37
CA TRP A 177 -9.62 -11.58 8.48
C TRP A 177 -9.22 -12.23 9.81
N ASN A 178 -8.51 -11.48 10.64
CA ASN A 178 -8.15 -11.87 12.00
C ASN A 178 -8.78 -10.89 12.99
N PHE A 179 -9.49 -11.41 14.01
CA PHE A 179 -10.19 -10.60 15.02
C PHE A 179 -9.66 -10.88 16.41
N ASN A 180 -9.49 -9.82 17.20
CA ASN A 180 -9.09 -9.91 18.60
C ASN A 180 -9.75 -8.77 19.39
N HIS A 181 -10.59 -9.09 20.41
CA HIS A 181 -11.17 -8.15 21.39
C HIS A 181 -11.61 -6.79 20.82
N GLY A 182 -12.53 -6.81 19.83
CA GLY A 182 -13.09 -5.58 19.25
C GLY A 182 -12.26 -4.94 18.12
N SER A 183 -11.10 -5.51 17.80
CA SER A 183 -10.27 -5.06 16.67
C SER A 183 -10.24 -6.11 15.57
N GLY A 184 -10.18 -5.69 14.33
CA GLY A 184 -10.03 -6.54 13.15
C GLY A 184 -8.80 -6.17 12.32
N ASN A 185 -8.15 -7.16 11.77
CA ASN A 185 -7.01 -7.01 10.90
C ASN A 185 -7.21 -7.90 9.66
N TYR A 186 -7.35 -7.27 8.51
CA TYR A 186 -7.40 -7.94 7.23
C TYR A 186 -6.00 -8.01 6.60
N VAL A 187 -5.56 -9.20 6.21
CA VAL A 187 -4.29 -9.45 5.53
C VAL A 187 -4.57 -9.92 4.12
N ILE A 188 -3.89 -9.34 3.13
CA ILE A 188 -3.99 -9.76 1.73
C ILE A 188 -2.61 -9.77 1.08
N LYS A 189 -2.27 -10.86 0.37
CA LYS A 189 -1.05 -11.02 -0.42
C LYS A 189 -1.38 -11.30 -1.87
N ALA A 190 -0.75 -10.57 -2.79
CA ALA A 190 -0.98 -10.73 -4.22
C ALA A 190 0.29 -10.47 -5.04
N ASN A 191 0.27 -10.91 -6.31
CA ASN A 191 1.31 -10.58 -7.28
C ASN A 191 1.33 -9.08 -7.60
N ARG A 192 0.15 -8.44 -7.63
CA ARG A 192 -0.04 -7.00 -7.88
C ARG A 192 -1.39 -6.55 -7.36
N TYR A 193 -1.55 -5.23 -7.26
CA TYR A 193 -2.83 -4.59 -6.96
C TYR A 193 -3.14 -3.48 -7.98
N LEU A 194 -4.43 -3.27 -8.22
CA LEU A 194 -4.95 -2.12 -8.96
C LEU A 194 -5.10 -0.92 -8.01
N GLN A 195 -5.25 0.27 -8.58
CA GLN A 195 -5.43 1.49 -7.79
C GLN A 195 -6.71 1.41 -6.94
N HIS A 196 -6.58 1.65 -5.64
CA HIS A 196 -7.62 1.56 -4.60
C HIS A 196 -8.16 0.14 -4.32
N MET A 197 -7.65 -0.92 -4.98
CA MET A 197 -8.22 -2.26 -4.94
C MET A 197 -8.45 -2.80 -3.53
N VAL A 198 -7.45 -2.79 -2.67
CA VAL A 198 -7.57 -3.33 -1.30
C VAL A 198 -8.64 -2.58 -0.51
N ARG A 199 -8.73 -1.26 -0.66
CA ARG A 199 -9.75 -0.45 0.02
C ARG A 199 -11.16 -0.74 -0.48
N TYR A 200 -11.35 -0.98 -1.78
CA TYR A 200 -12.63 -1.41 -2.32
C TYR A 200 -13.02 -2.82 -1.85
N LEU A 201 -12.06 -3.75 -1.81
CA LEU A 201 -12.31 -5.10 -1.26
C LEU A 201 -12.75 -5.03 0.19
N VAL A 202 -11.96 -4.38 1.06
CA VAL A 202 -12.28 -4.24 2.48
C VAL A 202 -13.64 -3.58 2.68
N GLY A 203 -13.88 -2.43 2.05
CA GLY A 203 -15.12 -1.70 2.22
C GLY A 203 -16.34 -2.50 1.77
N THR A 204 -16.24 -3.21 0.63
CA THR A 204 -17.35 -4.01 0.13
C THR A 204 -17.58 -5.28 0.97
N MET A 205 -16.53 -5.94 1.46
CA MET A 205 -16.66 -7.06 2.41
C MET A 205 -17.38 -6.64 3.69
N LEU A 206 -17.07 -5.46 4.23
CA LEU A 206 -17.76 -4.92 5.40
C LEU A 206 -19.24 -4.62 5.12
N GLU A 207 -19.60 -4.15 3.92
CA GLU A 207 -20.99 -3.95 3.52
C GLU A 207 -21.76 -5.29 3.37
N VAL A 208 -21.09 -6.37 2.96
CA VAL A 208 -21.66 -7.73 2.99
C VAL A 208 -21.85 -8.20 4.42
N SER A 209 -20.85 -8.02 5.27
CA SER A 209 -20.88 -8.45 6.68
C SER A 209 -22.02 -7.79 7.47
N ARG A 210 -22.36 -6.53 7.17
CA ARG A 210 -23.50 -5.84 7.81
C ARG A 210 -24.86 -6.08 7.13
N GLY A 211 -24.93 -7.00 6.15
CA GLY A 211 -26.17 -7.40 5.49
C GLY A 211 -26.66 -6.46 4.38
N ARG A 212 -25.87 -5.46 3.96
CA ARG A 212 -26.26 -4.57 2.87
C ARG A 212 -26.21 -5.25 1.50
N TYR A 213 -25.27 -6.17 1.31
CA TYR A 213 -25.13 -6.98 0.13
C TYR A 213 -25.10 -8.47 0.50
N SER A 214 -25.62 -9.32 -0.37
CA SER A 214 -25.48 -10.76 -0.23
C SER A 214 -24.10 -11.24 -0.72
N ILE A 215 -23.70 -12.43 -0.25
CA ILE A 215 -22.48 -13.10 -0.73
C ILE A 215 -22.52 -13.38 -2.24
N THR A 216 -23.72 -13.67 -2.79
CA THR A 216 -23.93 -13.86 -4.23
C THR A 216 -23.67 -12.57 -5.02
N GLN A 217 -24.11 -11.45 -4.50
CA GLN A 217 -23.81 -10.12 -5.07
C GLN A 217 -22.32 -9.83 -5.04
N PHE A 218 -21.63 -10.11 -3.92
CA PHE A 218 -20.18 -9.95 -3.85
C PHE A 218 -19.45 -10.82 -4.90
N LYS A 219 -19.86 -12.07 -5.05
CA LYS A 219 -19.31 -13.01 -6.05
C LYS A 219 -19.52 -12.50 -7.49
N SER A 220 -20.64 -11.86 -7.79
CA SER A 220 -20.90 -11.33 -9.14
C SER A 220 -19.94 -10.21 -9.53
N LEU A 221 -19.43 -9.44 -8.56
CA LEU A 221 -18.42 -8.39 -8.80
C LEU A 221 -17.07 -8.92 -9.28
N LEU A 222 -16.71 -10.17 -8.94
CA LEU A 222 -15.49 -10.83 -9.40
C LEU A 222 -15.58 -11.34 -10.85
N ASN A 223 -16.81 -11.46 -11.37
CA ASN A 223 -17.08 -11.95 -12.72
C ASN A 223 -17.49 -10.84 -13.69
N ASP A 224 -17.41 -9.58 -13.28
CA ASP A 224 -17.79 -8.39 -14.06
C ASP A 224 -19.25 -8.43 -14.60
N LYS A 225 -20.16 -9.16 -13.90
CA LYS A 225 -21.50 -9.49 -14.39
C LYS A 225 -22.62 -8.57 -13.92
N ASN A 226 -22.34 -7.64 -13.00
CA ASN A 226 -23.41 -6.83 -12.43
C ASN A 226 -22.99 -5.37 -12.23
N ASP A 227 -23.62 -4.46 -12.96
CA ASP A 227 -23.35 -3.03 -12.88
C ASP A 227 -24.11 -2.32 -11.75
N ASP A 228 -25.14 -2.94 -11.18
CA ASP A 228 -26.03 -2.32 -10.21
C ASP A 228 -25.49 -2.29 -8.77
N ILE A 229 -24.36 -2.97 -8.50
CA ILE A 229 -23.78 -3.03 -7.16
C ILE A 229 -22.65 -2.00 -7.04
N MET A 230 -22.84 -1.04 -6.16
CA MET A 230 -21.82 -0.04 -5.85
C MET A 230 -20.77 -0.63 -4.91
N VAL A 231 -19.51 -0.65 -5.34
CA VAL A 231 -18.38 -1.00 -4.48
C VAL A 231 -18.07 0.13 -3.50
N PHE A 232 -17.89 -0.19 -2.23
CA PHE A 232 -17.60 0.78 -1.18
C PHE A 232 -16.10 0.88 -0.93
N ARG A 233 -15.55 2.09 -0.92
CA ARG A 233 -14.12 2.30 -0.68
C ARG A 233 -13.85 2.65 0.78
N ALA A 234 -13.21 1.74 1.52
CA ALA A 234 -12.74 1.96 2.88
C ALA A 234 -11.79 3.18 2.99
N PRO A 235 -11.78 3.90 4.12
CA PRO A 235 -10.84 5.00 4.39
C PRO A 235 -9.37 4.57 4.23
N ALA A 236 -8.48 5.52 3.97
CA ALA A 236 -7.06 5.21 3.74
C ALA A 236 -6.29 4.91 5.03
N ASN A 237 -6.68 5.53 6.13
CA ASN A 237 -6.00 5.51 7.43
C ASN A 237 -5.85 4.11 8.06
N GLY A 238 -6.67 3.12 7.68
CA GLY A 238 -6.53 1.74 8.14
C GLY A 238 -5.55 0.91 7.31
N LEU A 239 -5.08 1.40 6.14
CA LEU A 239 -4.31 0.59 5.18
C LEU A 239 -2.80 0.79 5.32
N PHE A 240 -2.07 -0.34 5.36
CA PHE A 240 -0.60 -0.42 5.46
C PHE A 240 -0.04 -1.38 4.40
N LEU A 241 1.03 -0.93 3.71
CA LEU A 241 1.90 -1.72 2.84
C LEU A 241 3.09 -2.27 3.63
#